data_092979b0a3239e51083527606034eefc
#
_entry.id   092979b0a3239e51083527606034eefc
#
_cell.length_a   1.000
_cell.length_b   1.000
_cell.length_c   1.000
_cell.angle_alpha   90.00
_cell.angle_beta   90.00
_cell.angle_gamma   90.00
#
_symmetry.space_group_name_H-M   'P 1'
#
loop_
_entity.id
_entity.type
_entity.pdbx_description
1 polymer ?
#
loop_
_entity_poly.entity_id
_entity_poly.type
_entity_poly.pdbx_seq_one_letter_code
_entity_poly.pdbx_strand_id
1 'polypeptide(L)'
;LAVGDYVRIFRRLWWVVLLAAVIGAGVGAVLHQFSKQEYTSTARLFVSTQSGTGVGDAYQNNLFSQERVFSYAGLATSEQVAARAIDQVKAPITVEELRAKITAVPLPQTVLLDITATDPDPATAQLYANAIADQLVKVTGELETSRRGGESAAGAIVVDDASYGSPVKSTGLVTRILLGALAGLAIGIVLA
;
A
#
# COMPACT_ATOMS: atom_id res chain seq x y z
N LEU A 1 -29.11 9.44 -42.00
CA LEU A 1 -28.16 8.34 -41.92
C LEU A 1 -28.92 7.14 -41.38
N ALA A 2 -29.17 6.15 -42.23
CA ALA A 2 -29.97 4.99 -41.87
C ALA A 2 -29.07 3.97 -41.14
N VAL A 3 -29.60 3.30 -40.08
CA VAL A 3 -28.91 2.25 -39.29
C VAL A 3 -28.30 1.15 -40.18
N GLY A 4 -28.88 0.93 -41.39
CA GLY A 4 -28.39 -0.02 -42.40
C GLY A 4 -26.99 0.31 -42.95
N ASP A 5 -26.61 1.57 -43.01
CA ASP A 5 -25.31 1.97 -43.55
C ASP A 5 -24.20 1.64 -42.57
N TYR A 6 -24.41 1.78 -41.26
CA TYR A 6 -23.47 1.38 -40.21
C TYR A 6 -23.27 -0.14 -40.19
N VAL A 7 -24.31 -0.92 -40.36
CA VAL A 7 -24.21 -2.40 -40.41
C VAL A 7 -23.41 -2.86 -41.65
N ARG A 8 -23.54 -2.17 -42.78
CA ARG A 8 -22.79 -2.51 -43.99
C ARG A 8 -21.30 -2.18 -43.89
N ILE A 9 -20.99 -1.02 -43.26
CA ILE A 9 -19.62 -0.57 -42.98
C ILE A 9 -18.97 -1.52 -41.99
N PHE A 10 -19.64 -1.83 -40.87
CA PHE A 10 -19.15 -2.76 -39.86
C PHE A 10 -18.90 -4.17 -40.45
N ARG A 11 -19.76 -4.64 -41.31
CA ARG A 11 -19.59 -5.97 -41.99
C ARG A 11 -18.44 -5.99 -42.97
N ARG A 12 -17.99 -4.86 -43.50
CA ARG A 12 -16.85 -4.74 -44.40
C ARG A 12 -15.53 -4.54 -43.67
N LEU A 13 -15.55 -3.86 -42.51
CA LEU A 13 -14.37 -3.46 -41.76
C LEU A 13 -14.19 -4.24 -40.43
N TRP A 14 -15.02 -5.28 -40.17
CA TRP A 14 -14.94 -6.06 -38.93
C TRP A 14 -13.55 -6.63 -38.66
N TRP A 15 -12.79 -6.96 -39.73
CA TRP A 15 -11.43 -7.46 -39.61
C TRP A 15 -10.46 -6.39 -39.08
N VAL A 16 -10.68 -5.10 -39.36
CA VAL A 16 -9.89 -3.99 -38.83
C VAL A 16 -10.11 -3.88 -37.31
N VAL A 17 -11.35 -3.98 -36.87
CA VAL A 17 -11.72 -4.00 -35.45
C VAL A 17 -11.10 -5.19 -34.74
N LEU A 18 -11.16 -6.38 -35.37
CA LEU A 18 -10.57 -7.59 -34.84
C LEU A 18 -9.04 -7.48 -34.76
N LEU A 19 -8.41 -6.94 -35.80
CA LEU A 19 -6.95 -6.73 -35.82
C LEU A 19 -6.52 -5.72 -34.76
N ALA A 20 -7.26 -4.63 -34.57
CA ALA A 20 -7.01 -3.66 -33.50
C ALA A 20 -7.17 -4.28 -32.11
N ALA A 21 -8.16 -5.15 -31.90
CA ALA A 21 -8.34 -5.88 -30.64
C ALA A 21 -7.19 -6.87 -30.38
N VAL A 22 -6.70 -7.58 -31.41
CA VAL A 22 -5.55 -8.49 -31.29
C VAL A 22 -4.26 -7.72 -30.97
N ILE A 23 -4.02 -6.59 -31.62
CA ILE A 23 -2.87 -5.73 -31.33
C ILE A 23 -2.97 -5.21 -29.89
N GLY A 24 -4.14 -4.72 -29.46
CA GLY A 24 -4.37 -4.26 -28.10
C GLY A 24 -4.14 -5.36 -27.07
N ALA A 25 -4.60 -6.58 -27.32
CA ALA A 25 -4.34 -7.75 -26.48
C ALA A 25 -2.84 -8.07 -26.40
N GLY A 26 -2.14 -8.01 -27.54
CA GLY A 26 -0.69 -8.23 -27.63
C GLY A 26 0.09 -7.19 -26.80
N VAL A 27 -0.27 -5.90 -26.89
CA VAL A 27 0.32 -4.84 -26.08
C VAL A 27 0.05 -5.09 -24.59
N GLY A 28 -1.17 -5.50 -24.22
CA GLY A 28 -1.52 -5.84 -22.84
C GLY A 28 -0.67 -7.01 -22.30
N ALA A 29 -0.39 -8.02 -23.10
CA ALA A 29 0.46 -9.15 -22.74
C ALA A 29 1.94 -8.74 -22.58
N VAL A 30 2.46 -7.91 -23.50
CA VAL A 30 3.84 -7.38 -23.42
C VAL A 30 4.02 -6.52 -22.17
N LEU A 31 3.08 -5.62 -21.86
CA LEU A 31 3.10 -4.79 -20.65
C LEU A 31 3.08 -5.65 -19.38
N HIS A 32 2.41 -6.80 -19.39
CA HIS A 32 2.45 -7.73 -18.26
C HIS A 32 3.85 -8.31 -18.03
N GLN A 33 4.57 -8.65 -19.11
CA GLN A 33 5.92 -9.21 -19.05
C GLN A 33 6.92 -8.21 -18.40
N PHE A 34 6.73 -6.90 -18.62
CA PHE A 34 7.56 -5.85 -18.03
C PHE A 34 7.16 -5.45 -16.60
N SER A 35 6.03 -5.94 -16.09
CA SER A 35 5.63 -5.68 -14.71
C SER A 35 6.43 -6.57 -13.76
N LYS A 36 7.28 -5.95 -12.95
CA LYS A 36 7.99 -6.65 -11.87
C LYS A 36 6.99 -7.20 -10.86
N GLN A 37 7.21 -8.42 -10.39
CA GLN A 37 6.49 -8.97 -9.26
C GLN A 37 6.85 -8.13 -8.03
N GLU A 38 5.86 -7.66 -7.30
CA GLU A 38 6.04 -6.96 -6.03
C GLU A 38 5.55 -7.85 -4.89
N TYR A 39 6.18 -7.71 -3.75
CA TYR A 39 5.85 -8.41 -2.52
C TYR A 39 5.52 -7.41 -1.44
N THR A 40 4.52 -7.73 -0.64
CA THR A 40 4.15 -6.93 0.52
C THR A 40 4.41 -7.71 1.79
N SER A 41 4.92 -7.01 2.80
CA SER A 41 5.07 -7.51 4.14
C SER A 41 4.47 -6.51 5.12
N THR A 42 3.71 -6.98 6.10
CA THR A 42 2.97 -6.13 7.04
C THR A 42 3.34 -6.46 8.47
N ALA A 43 3.77 -5.44 9.21
CA ALA A 43 3.91 -5.47 10.66
C ALA A 43 2.68 -4.82 11.30
N ARG A 44 2.20 -5.38 12.39
CA ARG A 44 1.05 -4.85 13.13
C ARG A 44 1.44 -4.33 14.49
N LEU A 45 1.00 -3.12 14.78
CA LEU A 45 1.24 -2.45 16.06
C LEU A 45 -0.08 -2.24 16.80
N PHE A 46 -0.01 -2.36 18.13
CA PHE A 46 -1.06 -1.98 19.05
C PHE A 46 -0.70 -0.64 19.69
N VAL A 47 -1.62 0.31 19.64
CA VAL A 47 -1.46 1.63 20.26
C VAL A 47 -2.26 1.66 21.55
N SER A 48 -1.57 1.83 22.67
CA SER A 48 -2.21 1.94 23.98
C SER A 48 -1.97 3.30 24.61
N THR A 49 -2.96 3.77 25.37
CA THR A 49 -2.82 4.91 26.28
C THR A 49 -3.07 4.41 27.70
N GLN A 50 -2.12 4.62 28.59
CA GLN A 50 -2.33 4.40 30.01
C GLN A 50 -2.83 5.71 30.64
N SER A 51 -4.12 5.78 30.97
CA SER A 51 -4.67 6.89 31.74
C SER A 51 -5.92 6.41 32.50
N GLY A 52 -5.87 6.49 33.82
CA GLY A 52 -7.01 6.33 34.71
C GLY A 52 -7.49 4.89 34.97
N THR A 53 -8.04 4.67 36.16
CA THR A 53 -8.56 3.37 36.63
C THR A 53 -10.10 3.29 36.63
N GLY A 54 -10.77 4.36 36.15
CA GLY A 54 -12.24 4.45 36.13
C GLY A 54 -12.89 3.91 34.87
N VAL A 55 -14.13 3.41 34.97
CA VAL A 55 -14.89 2.90 33.81
C VAL A 55 -15.17 4.02 32.79
N GLY A 56 -15.39 5.25 33.23
CA GLY A 56 -15.54 6.41 32.37
C GLY A 56 -14.24 6.78 31.64
N ASP A 57 -13.11 6.63 32.34
CA ASP A 57 -11.79 6.86 31.79
C ASP A 57 -11.45 5.83 30.68
N ALA A 58 -11.90 4.58 30.84
CA ALA A 58 -11.66 3.53 29.85
C ALA A 58 -12.31 3.83 28.49
N TYR A 59 -13.51 4.40 28.47
CA TYR A 59 -14.18 4.79 27.23
C TYR A 59 -13.48 5.99 26.56
N GLN A 60 -13.15 7.01 27.35
CA GLN A 60 -12.41 8.18 26.86
C GLN A 60 -11.04 7.77 26.32
N ASN A 61 -10.33 6.90 27.04
CA ASN A 61 -9.01 6.39 26.63
C ASN A 61 -9.08 5.62 25.32
N ASN A 62 -10.15 4.86 25.07
CA ASN A 62 -10.31 4.14 23.80
C ASN A 62 -10.48 5.12 22.63
N LEU A 63 -11.30 6.17 22.78
CA LEU A 63 -11.45 7.21 21.74
C LEU A 63 -10.12 7.94 21.48
N PHE A 64 -9.41 8.34 22.52
CA PHE A 64 -8.09 8.98 22.37
C PHE A 64 -7.06 8.05 21.74
N SER A 65 -7.10 6.74 22.03
CA SER A 65 -6.21 5.77 21.41
C SER A 65 -6.51 5.63 19.92
N GLN A 66 -7.77 5.63 19.51
CA GLN A 66 -8.15 5.59 18.10
C GLN A 66 -7.67 6.84 17.34
N GLU A 67 -7.80 8.04 17.90
CA GLU A 67 -7.27 9.27 17.29
C GLU A 67 -5.73 9.24 17.19
N ARG A 68 -5.04 8.68 18.18
CA ARG A 68 -3.59 8.54 18.18
C ARG A 68 -3.09 7.58 17.10
N VAL A 69 -3.83 6.52 16.79
CA VAL A 69 -3.45 5.59 15.70
C VAL A 69 -3.30 6.34 14.38
N PHE A 70 -4.19 7.31 14.08
CA PHE A 70 -4.06 8.15 12.88
C PHE A 70 -2.80 9.02 12.91
N SER A 71 -2.47 9.59 14.07
CA SER A 71 -1.25 10.38 14.25
C SER A 71 0.01 9.52 14.08
N TYR A 72 0.00 8.30 14.61
CA TYR A 72 1.12 7.36 14.49
C TYR A 72 1.25 6.81 13.07
N ALA A 73 0.16 6.65 12.31
CA ALA A 73 0.21 6.35 10.88
C ALA A 73 0.94 7.46 10.09
N GLY A 74 0.66 8.73 10.42
CA GLY A 74 1.39 9.87 9.87
C GLY A 74 2.88 9.88 10.25
N LEU A 75 3.20 9.53 11.49
CA LEU A 75 4.58 9.42 11.95
C LEU A 75 5.33 8.26 11.27
N ALA A 76 4.69 7.11 11.07
CA ALA A 76 5.29 5.95 10.41
C ALA A 76 5.80 6.27 9.00
N THR A 77 5.12 7.18 8.29
CA THR A 77 5.50 7.62 6.94
C THR A 77 6.34 8.90 6.94
N SER A 78 6.74 9.40 8.12
CA SER A 78 7.55 10.62 8.24
C SER A 78 8.99 10.41 7.78
N GLU A 79 9.63 11.50 7.37
CA GLU A 79 11.05 11.52 7.01
C GLU A 79 11.94 11.04 8.16
N GLN A 80 11.63 11.45 9.40
CA GLN A 80 12.40 11.11 10.59
C GLN A 80 12.42 9.60 10.85
N VAL A 81 11.27 8.94 10.77
CA VAL A 81 11.17 7.48 11.00
C VAL A 81 11.84 6.73 9.86
N ALA A 82 11.63 7.16 8.60
CA ALA A 82 12.24 6.55 7.44
C ALA A 82 13.78 6.68 7.45
N ALA A 83 14.32 7.84 7.80
CA ALA A 83 15.76 8.04 7.92
C ALA A 83 16.36 7.12 8.98
N ARG A 84 15.77 7.05 10.18
CA ARG A 84 16.23 6.16 11.26
C ARG A 84 16.13 4.67 10.86
N ALA A 85 15.10 4.29 10.12
CA ALA A 85 14.94 2.91 9.63
C ALA A 85 16.05 2.56 8.62
N ILE A 86 16.38 3.45 7.67
CA ILE A 86 17.48 3.28 6.73
C ILE A 86 18.80 3.10 7.47
N ASP A 87 19.07 3.95 8.46
CA ASP A 87 20.29 3.89 9.27
C ASP A 87 20.38 2.56 10.06
N GLN A 88 19.25 2.07 10.56
CA GLN A 88 19.19 0.79 11.30
C GLN A 88 19.55 -0.40 10.39
N VAL A 89 18.97 -0.46 9.20
CA VAL A 89 19.15 -1.62 8.29
C VAL A 89 20.25 -1.38 7.26
N LYS A 90 20.85 -0.18 7.22
CA LYS A 90 21.87 0.25 6.24
C LYS A 90 21.41 0.03 4.80
N ALA A 91 20.15 0.39 4.53
CA ALA A 91 19.56 0.21 3.22
C ALA A 91 20.22 1.15 2.17
N PRO A 92 20.54 0.66 0.99
CA PRO A 92 21.15 1.46 -0.09
C PRO A 92 20.09 2.24 -0.89
N ILE A 93 19.13 2.88 -0.20
CA ILE A 93 18.02 3.65 -0.81
C ILE A 93 17.88 5.00 -0.12
N THR A 94 17.24 5.95 -0.80
CA THR A 94 16.94 7.27 -0.23
C THR A 94 15.72 7.22 0.70
N VAL A 95 15.57 8.26 1.52
CA VAL A 95 14.42 8.40 2.43
C VAL A 95 13.12 8.47 1.65
N GLU A 96 13.11 9.21 0.54
CA GLU A 96 11.96 9.35 -0.34
C GLU A 96 11.55 8.03 -0.97
N GLU A 97 12.53 7.22 -1.42
CA GLU A 97 12.28 5.89 -1.98
C GLU A 97 11.69 4.95 -0.94
N LEU A 98 12.22 4.94 0.29
CA LEU A 98 11.65 4.12 1.36
C LEU A 98 10.22 4.55 1.67
N ARG A 99 9.97 5.86 1.83
CA ARG A 99 8.63 6.40 2.10
C ARG A 99 7.63 6.03 1.02
N ALA A 100 8.03 6.03 -0.25
CA ALA A 100 7.17 5.61 -1.36
C ALA A 100 6.78 4.12 -1.31
N LYS A 101 7.59 3.29 -0.65
CA LYS A 101 7.37 1.85 -0.49
C LYS A 101 6.58 1.50 0.78
N ILE A 102 6.38 2.46 1.70
CA ILE A 102 5.72 2.23 2.98
C ILE A 102 4.30 2.80 2.97
N THR A 103 3.38 2.00 3.47
CA THR A 103 2.00 2.42 3.73
C THR A 103 1.64 2.08 5.17
N ALA A 104 1.07 3.04 5.89
CA ALA A 104 0.61 2.87 7.26
C ALA A 104 -0.90 3.09 7.32
N VAL A 105 -1.65 2.05 7.67
CA VAL A 105 -3.11 2.06 7.64
C VAL A 105 -3.67 1.74 9.03
N PRO A 106 -4.38 2.68 9.67
CA PRO A 106 -5.15 2.40 10.87
C PRO A 106 -6.30 1.42 10.58
N LEU A 107 -6.46 0.39 11.40
CA LEU A 107 -7.62 -0.50 11.29
C LEU A 107 -8.86 0.17 11.88
N PRO A 108 -9.96 0.31 11.10
CA PRO A 108 -11.16 1.00 11.56
C PRO A 108 -11.72 0.41 12.87
N GLN A 109 -12.13 1.29 13.78
CA GLN A 109 -12.73 0.94 15.08
C GLN A 109 -11.82 0.10 16.00
N THR A 110 -10.52 0.12 15.75
CA THR A 110 -9.52 -0.56 16.58
C THR A 110 -8.41 0.41 16.97
N VAL A 111 -7.52 -0.04 17.82
CA VAL A 111 -6.28 0.64 18.20
C VAL A 111 -5.06 0.00 17.52
N LEU A 112 -5.28 -0.65 16.39
CA LEU A 112 -4.25 -1.33 15.63
C LEU A 112 -3.81 -0.48 14.43
N LEU A 113 -2.52 -0.56 14.12
CA LEU A 113 -1.88 0.08 12.99
C LEU A 113 -1.12 -0.96 12.18
N ASP A 114 -1.47 -1.12 10.91
CA ASP A 114 -0.75 -1.96 9.97
C ASP A 114 0.27 -1.12 9.22
N ILE A 115 1.53 -1.51 9.28
CA ILE A 115 2.64 -0.94 8.52
C ILE A 115 3.04 -1.95 7.44
N THR A 116 2.78 -1.60 6.20
CA THR A 116 3.05 -2.45 5.05
C THR A 116 4.19 -1.86 4.22
N ALA A 117 5.19 -2.68 3.92
CA ALA A 117 6.24 -2.37 2.96
C ALA A 117 6.04 -3.17 1.68
N THR A 118 6.32 -2.53 0.54
CA THR A 118 6.24 -3.15 -0.79
C THR A 118 7.61 -3.08 -1.46
N ASP A 119 8.13 -4.23 -1.89
CA ASP A 119 9.42 -4.31 -2.58
C ASP A 119 9.43 -5.47 -3.60
N PRO A 120 10.25 -5.41 -4.66
CA PRO A 120 10.46 -6.54 -5.57
C PRO A 120 11.10 -7.77 -4.90
N ASP A 121 11.81 -7.58 -3.78
CA ASP A 121 12.37 -8.67 -2.98
C ASP A 121 11.57 -8.87 -1.69
N PRO A 122 11.03 -10.09 -1.46
CA PRO A 122 10.20 -10.37 -0.28
C PRO A 122 10.93 -10.24 1.06
N ALA A 123 12.25 -10.53 1.10
CA ALA A 123 13.04 -10.36 2.31
C ALA A 123 13.27 -8.88 2.62
N THR A 124 13.48 -8.07 1.60
CA THR A 124 13.63 -6.61 1.72
C THR A 124 12.32 -5.95 2.16
N ALA A 125 11.17 -6.39 1.64
CA ALA A 125 9.86 -5.93 2.10
C ALA A 125 9.66 -6.20 3.60
N GLN A 126 9.99 -7.41 4.06
CA GLN A 126 9.95 -7.78 5.47
C GLN A 126 10.87 -6.89 6.32
N LEU A 127 12.11 -6.71 5.88
CA LEU A 127 13.12 -5.92 6.58
C LEU A 127 12.65 -4.47 6.77
N TYR A 128 12.11 -3.85 5.74
CA TYR A 128 11.63 -2.47 5.79
C TYR A 128 10.41 -2.31 6.69
N ALA A 129 9.43 -3.21 6.60
CA ALA A 129 8.24 -3.15 7.44
C ALA A 129 8.61 -3.23 8.93
N ASN A 130 9.48 -4.18 9.31
CA ASN A 130 9.95 -4.32 10.69
C ASN A 130 10.80 -3.12 11.13
N ALA A 131 11.71 -2.62 10.29
CA ALA A 131 12.53 -1.46 10.65
C ALA A 131 11.69 -0.21 10.91
N ILE A 132 10.67 0.06 10.08
CA ILE A 132 9.74 1.17 10.29
C ILE A 132 8.93 0.97 11.59
N ALA A 133 8.41 -0.23 11.84
CA ALA A 133 7.68 -0.56 13.06
C ALA A 133 8.53 -0.32 14.32
N ASP A 134 9.76 -0.82 14.32
CA ASP A 134 10.72 -0.61 15.43
C ASP A 134 11.04 0.86 15.67
N GLN A 135 11.29 1.62 14.59
CA GLN A 135 11.61 3.04 14.74
C GLN A 135 10.39 3.85 15.15
N LEU A 136 9.19 3.48 14.71
CA LEU A 136 7.97 4.13 15.17
C LEU A 136 7.77 3.92 16.68
N VAL A 137 7.98 2.70 17.19
CA VAL A 137 7.91 2.42 18.65
C VAL A 137 8.90 3.27 19.42
N LYS A 138 10.14 3.40 18.95
CA LYS A 138 11.16 4.24 19.62
C LYS A 138 10.79 5.72 19.59
N VAL A 139 10.41 6.24 18.43
CA VAL A 139 10.05 7.67 18.28
C VAL A 139 8.82 8.02 19.12
N THR A 140 7.79 7.17 19.12
CA THR A 140 6.61 7.39 19.95
C THR A 140 6.94 7.35 21.44
N GLY A 141 7.80 6.42 21.86
CA GLY A 141 8.31 6.36 23.24
C GLY A 141 9.09 7.61 23.64
N GLU A 142 9.99 8.12 22.79
CA GLU A 142 10.75 9.36 23.00
C GLU A 142 9.82 10.58 23.14
N LEU A 143 8.80 10.68 22.29
CA LEU A 143 7.84 11.79 22.31
C LEU A 143 6.98 11.80 23.57
N GLU A 144 6.56 10.62 24.05
CA GLU A 144 5.71 10.52 25.23
C GLU A 144 6.50 10.73 26.53
N THR A 145 7.74 10.22 26.62
CA THR A 145 8.61 10.47 27.78
C THR A 145 9.01 11.93 27.88
N SER A 146 9.28 12.60 26.77
CA SER A 146 9.65 14.04 26.75
C SER A 146 8.51 14.95 27.23
N ARG A 147 7.26 14.57 27.02
CA ARG A 147 6.10 15.37 27.42
C ARG A 147 5.72 15.28 28.87
N ARG A 148 6.05 14.19 29.59
CA ARG A 148 5.55 13.92 30.95
C ARG A 148 6.62 13.70 32.01
N GLY A 149 7.89 13.92 31.71
CA GLY A 149 8.93 13.93 32.78
C GLY A 149 9.23 12.58 33.40
N GLY A 150 9.10 11.45 32.65
CA GLY A 150 9.67 10.19 33.09
C GLY A 150 8.82 8.91 32.98
N GLU A 151 7.49 8.99 32.85
CA GLU A 151 6.66 7.80 32.62
C GLU A 151 5.96 7.86 31.25
N SER A 152 6.17 6.84 30.44
CA SER A 152 5.50 6.71 29.16
C SER A 152 4.04 6.31 29.38
N ALA A 153 3.12 7.25 29.18
CA ALA A 153 1.68 7.01 29.39
C ALA A 153 0.97 6.54 28.10
N ALA A 154 1.66 6.49 27.00
CA ALA A 154 1.18 5.95 25.73
C ALA A 154 2.36 5.40 24.95
N GLY A 155 2.10 4.41 24.12
CA GLY A 155 3.14 3.81 23.27
C GLY A 155 2.52 2.94 22.20
N ALA A 156 3.33 2.69 21.17
CA ALA A 156 3.07 1.62 20.22
C ALA A 156 3.87 0.38 20.64
N ILE A 157 3.28 -0.78 20.48
CA ILE A 157 3.92 -2.08 20.73
C ILE A 157 3.73 -2.93 19.49
N VAL A 158 4.79 -3.54 18.99
CA VAL A 158 4.67 -4.52 17.89
C VAL A 158 3.97 -5.76 18.43
N VAL A 159 2.86 -6.13 17.81
CA VAL A 159 2.07 -7.32 18.15
C VAL A 159 2.43 -8.47 17.22
N ASP A 160 2.51 -8.15 15.93
CA ASP A 160 2.91 -9.10 14.90
C ASP A 160 4.06 -8.51 14.09
N ASP A 161 5.19 -9.16 14.10
CA ASP A 161 6.30 -8.84 13.22
C ASP A 161 5.92 -9.14 11.76
N ALA A 162 6.45 -8.33 10.86
CA ALA A 162 6.27 -8.56 9.44
C ALA A 162 6.84 -9.92 9.04
N SER A 163 6.00 -10.75 8.43
CA SER A 163 6.40 -12.04 7.89
C SER A 163 7.07 -11.88 6.52
N TYR A 164 7.68 -12.95 6.02
CA TYR A 164 8.25 -12.98 4.67
C TYR A 164 7.24 -12.49 3.62
N GLY A 165 7.66 -11.58 2.76
CA GLY A 165 6.76 -10.86 1.86
C GLY A 165 5.88 -11.77 1.02
N SER A 166 4.58 -11.51 1.05
CA SER A 166 3.59 -12.18 0.21
C SER A 166 3.49 -11.49 -1.13
N PRO A 167 3.33 -12.25 -2.25
CA PRO A 167 3.20 -11.65 -3.56
C PRO A 167 1.94 -10.77 -3.62
N VAL A 168 2.12 -9.54 -4.08
CA VAL A 168 0.98 -8.67 -4.41
C VAL A 168 0.19 -9.33 -5.53
N LYS A 169 -1.12 -9.47 -5.35
CA LYS A 169 -2.00 -9.90 -6.43
C LYS A 169 -1.99 -8.82 -7.51
N SER A 170 -1.00 -8.88 -8.41
CA SER A 170 -1.02 -8.04 -9.61
C SER A 170 -2.28 -8.34 -10.41
N THR A 171 -2.79 -7.33 -11.10
CA THR A 171 -3.87 -7.52 -12.08
C THR A 171 -3.46 -8.66 -13.00
N GLY A 172 -4.17 -9.79 -12.96
CA GLY A 172 -3.77 -11.02 -13.63
C GLY A 172 -3.54 -10.80 -15.13
N LEU A 173 -2.71 -11.61 -15.76
CA LEU A 173 -2.45 -11.58 -17.19
C LEU A 173 -3.74 -11.45 -18.00
N VAL A 174 -4.77 -12.22 -17.63
CA VAL A 174 -6.09 -12.22 -18.28
C VAL A 174 -6.74 -10.84 -18.24
N THR A 175 -6.72 -10.15 -17.09
CA THR A 175 -7.33 -8.81 -16.95
C THR A 175 -6.60 -7.77 -17.79
N ARG A 176 -5.28 -7.83 -17.89
CA ARG A 176 -4.48 -6.90 -18.72
C ARG A 176 -4.69 -7.14 -20.20
N ILE A 177 -4.76 -8.41 -20.63
CA ILE A 177 -5.10 -8.77 -22.01
C ILE A 177 -6.51 -8.29 -22.35
N LEU A 178 -7.48 -8.47 -21.44
CA LEU A 178 -8.86 -8.04 -21.62
C LEU A 178 -8.97 -6.51 -21.74
N LEU A 179 -8.28 -5.76 -20.87
CA LEU A 179 -8.23 -4.30 -20.94
C LEU A 179 -7.56 -3.82 -22.23
N GLY A 180 -6.46 -4.45 -22.63
CA GLY A 180 -5.80 -4.14 -23.89
C GLY A 180 -6.67 -4.43 -25.12
N ALA A 181 -7.37 -5.58 -25.11
CA ALA A 181 -8.31 -5.94 -26.16
C ALA A 181 -9.51 -4.97 -26.24
N LEU A 182 -10.07 -4.57 -25.10
CA LEU A 182 -11.16 -3.59 -25.04
C LEU A 182 -10.73 -2.20 -25.54
N ALA A 183 -9.54 -1.75 -25.15
CA ALA A 183 -8.99 -0.49 -25.65
C ALA A 183 -8.73 -0.55 -27.16
N GLY A 184 -8.16 -1.65 -27.66
CA GLY A 184 -7.94 -1.88 -29.08
C GLY A 184 -9.26 -1.93 -29.87
N LEU A 185 -10.29 -2.58 -29.32
CA LEU A 185 -11.63 -2.63 -29.90
C LEU A 185 -12.28 -1.24 -29.98
N ALA A 186 -12.18 -0.43 -28.92
CA ALA A 186 -12.68 0.93 -28.93
C ALA A 186 -12.01 1.80 -30.01
N ILE A 187 -10.67 1.71 -30.13
CA ILE A 187 -9.91 2.41 -31.18
C ILE A 187 -10.30 1.88 -32.55
N GLY A 188 -10.45 0.56 -32.72
CA GLY A 188 -10.87 -0.05 -33.98
C GLY A 188 -12.24 0.40 -34.46
N ILE A 189 -13.20 0.58 -33.56
CA ILE A 189 -14.53 1.09 -33.88
C ILE A 189 -14.47 2.57 -34.31
N VAL A 190 -13.61 3.38 -33.70
CA VAL A 190 -13.45 4.80 -34.08
C VAL A 190 -12.78 4.96 -35.45
N LEU A 191 -11.91 4.03 -35.83
CA LEU A 191 -11.18 4.05 -37.10
C LEU A 191 -11.94 3.37 -38.25
N ALA A 192 -13.01 2.60 -37.96
CA ALA A 192 -13.83 1.90 -38.93
C ALA A 192 -15.00 2.73 -39.41
#